data_2d3bea158c377fced1502271ed6ed241
#
_entry.id   2d3bea158c377fced1502271ed6ed241
#
_cell.length_a   1.000
_cell.length_b   1.000
_cell.length_c   1.000
_cell.angle_alpha   90.00
_cell.angle_beta   90.00
_cell.angle_gamma   90.00
#
_symmetry.space_group_name_H-M   'P 1'
#
loop_
_entity.id
_entity.type
_entity.pdbx_description
1 polymer ?
#
loop_
_entity_poly.entity_id
_entity_poly.type
_entity_poly.pdbx_seq_one_letter_code
_entity_poly.pdbx_strand_id
1 'polypeptide(L)'
;MPVYADAEQLYRVLGRVFEKVKESPGAIESFTSSNLVIRLRLTDPDAEVLLDGRQPPLEVFFGARPGKADLELTMAADLLHEVWCGRRKLKDAFFGGQIQSSGNIFLAMNLTDLFREAERAYALMQRSGSASPGAQSEEDSAF
;
A
#
# COMPACT_ATOMS: atom_id res chain seq x y z
N MET A 1 -18.80 -3.08 -6.94
CA MET A 1 -18.72 -3.16 -5.48
C MET A 1 -17.32 -2.83 -5.01
N PRO A 2 -17.17 -1.89 -4.08
CA PRO A 2 -15.85 -1.62 -3.56
C PRO A 2 -15.32 -2.80 -2.75
N VAL A 3 -14.03 -3.00 -2.82
CA VAL A 3 -13.38 -4.08 -2.07
C VAL A 3 -13.46 -3.82 -0.58
N TYR A 4 -13.35 -2.56 -0.18
CA TYR A 4 -13.37 -2.17 1.23
C TYR A 4 -14.67 -1.45 1.55
N ALA A 5 -15.33 -1.90 2.60
CA ALA A 5 -16.66 -1.36 2.95
C ALA A 5 -16.58 0.09 3.43
N ASP A 6 -15.51 0.42 4.17
CA ASP A 6 -15.33 1.74 4.73
C ASP A 6 -13.86 1.97 5.04
N ALA A 7 -13.53 3.18 5.48
CA ALA A 7 -12.15 3.54 5.78
C ALA A 7 -11.60 2.71 6.93
N GLU A 8 -12.43 2.38 7.89
CA GLU A 8 -11.98 1.61 9.05
C GLU A 8 -11.49 0.23 8.63
N GLN A 9 -12.25 -0.43 7.76
CA GLN A 9 -11.81 -1.73 7.24
C GLN A 9 -10.51 -1.60 6.46
N LEU A 10 -10.43 -0.56 5.64
CA LEU A 10 -9.23 -0.32 4.84
C LEU A 10 -8.02 -0.13 5.75
N TYR A 11 -8.17 0.69 6.80
CA TYR A 11 -7.05 0.91 7.72
C TYR A 11 -6.64 -0.38 8.43
N ARG A 12 -7.57 -1.24 8.77
CA ARG A 12 -7.24 -2.52 9.40
C ARG A 12 -6.41 -3.38 8.47
N VAL A 13 -6.81 -3.44 7.21
CA VAL A 13 -6.07 -4.23 6.21
C VAL A 13 -4.68 -3.66 6.00
N LEU A 14 -4.59 -2.34 5.80
CA LEU A 14 -3.30 -1.69 5.59
C LEU A 14 -2.38 -1.87 6.80
N GLY A 15 -2.95 -1.80 8.00
CA GLY A 15 -2.16 -2.01 9.21
C GLY A 15 -1.51 -3.38 9.23
N ARG A 16 -2.26 -4.41 8.84
CA ARG A 16 -1.71 -5.76 8.79
C ARG A 16 -0.64 -5.91 7.72
N VAL A 17 -0.89 -5.30 6.56
CA VAL A 17 0.08 -5.37 5.46
C VAL A 17 1.40 -4.76 5.90
N PHE A 18 1.36 -3.57 6.48
CA PHE A 18 2.59 -2.89 6.85
C PHE A 18 3.26 -3.51 8.06
N GLU A 19 2.51 -4.14 8.96
CA GLU A 19 3.14 -4.92 10.02
C GLU A 19 3.98 -6.07 9.45
N LYS A 20 3.43 -6.75 8.44
CA LYS A 20 4.17 -7.80 7.77
C LYS A 20 5.39 -7.27 7.05
N VAL A 21 5.24 -6.13 6.39
CA VAL A 21 6.34 -5.50 5.68
C VAL A 21 7.47 -5.18 6.64
N LYS A 22 7.15 -4.70 7.83
CA LYS A 22 8.16 -4.34 8.82
C LYS A 22 8.94 -5.55 9.35
N GLU A 23 8.42 -6.75 9.15
CA GLU A 23 9.12 -7.95 9.57
C GLU A 23 10.32 -8.27 8.66
N SER A 24 10.43 -7.59 7.53
CA SER A 24 11.53 -7.82 6.59
C SER A 24 12.23 -6.49 6.30
N PRO A 25 12.89 -5.89 7.29
CA PRO A 25 13.47 -4.56 7.09
C PRO A 25 14.53 -4.50 6.00
N GLY A 26 15.27 -5.59 5.78
CA GLY A 26 16.25 -5.62 4.71
C GLY A 26 15.64 -5.52 3.32
N ALA A 27 14.43 -6.04 3.16
CA ALA A 27 13.76 -6.02 1.86
C ALA A 27 13.28 -4.63 1.47
N ILE A 28 13.12 -3.72 2.46
CA ILE A 28 12.65 -2.37 2.19
C ILE A 28 13.73 -1.33 2.47
N GLU A 29 14.98 -1.77 2.54
CA GLU A 29 16.08 -0.88 2.87
C GLU A 29 16.24 0.25 1.86
N SER A 30 15.95 -0.02 0.58
CA SER A 30 16.03 1.02 -0.44
C SER A 30 15.09 2.18 -0.10
N PHE A 31 13.95 1.90 0.51
CA PHE A 31 13.04 2.96 0.93
C PHE A 31 13.51 3.61 2.23
N THR A 32 13.85 2.82 3.24
CA THR A 32 14.18 3.38 4.55
C THR A 32 15.53 4.11 4.54
N SER A 33 16.38 3.84 3.56
CA SER A 33 17.64 4.57 3.41
C SER A 33 17.52 5.79 2.49
N SER A 34 16.35 5.99 1.87
CA SER A 34 16.17 7.07 0.91
C SER A 34 15.84 8.41 1.55
N ASN A 35 15.53 8.41 2.85
CA ASN A 35 15.20 9.62 3.60
C ASN A 35 13.94 10.31 3.05
N LEU A 36 12.95 9.52 2.68
CA LEU A 36 11.75 10.01 2.02
C LEU A 36 10.51 9.86 2.88
N VAL A 37 9.57 10.79 2.64
CA VAL A 37 8.22 10.70 3.19
C VAL A 37 7.26 10.68 2.02
N ILE A 38 6.41 9.66 1.96
CA ILE A 38 5.46 9.50 0.87
C ILE A 38 4.07 9.36 1.46
N ARG A 39 3.12 10.14 0.91
CA ARG A 39 1.72 10.08 1.32
C ARG A 39 0.91 9.38 0.25
N LEU A 40 0.16 8.38 0.69
CA LEU A 40 -0.81 7.71 -0.18
C LEU A 40 -2.19 8.24 0.19
N ARG A 41 -2.88 8.80 -0.80
CA ARG A 41 -4.26 9.25 -0.65
C ARG A 41 -5.15 8.29 -1.40
N LEU A 42 -6.06 7.68 -0.68
CA LEU A 42 -6.95 6.68 -1.26
C LEU A 42 -8.36 7.23 -1.33
N THR A 43 -9.10 6.79 -2.34
CA THR A 43 -10.49 7.19 -2.52
C THR A 43 -11.36 5.94 -2.58
N ASP A 44 -12.61 6.08 -2.19
CA ASP A 44 -13.65 5.04 -2.24
C ASP A 44 -13.23 3.76 -1.53
N PRO A 45 -13.03 3.78 -0.22
CA PRO A 45 -13.29 4.87 0.71
C PRO A 45 -12.08 5.79 0.85
N ASP A 46 -12.34 7.02 1.25
CA ASP A 46 -11.28 7.99 1.47
C ASP A 46 -10.43 7.60 2.66
N ALA A 47 -9.12 7.61 2.46
CA ALA A 47 -8.16 7.22 3.49
C ALA A 47 -6.81 7.82 3.15
N GLU A 48 -5.97 8.00 4.16
CA GLU A 48 -4.61 8.50 3.97
C GLU A 48 -3.64 7.66 4.76
N VAL A 49 -2.48 7.41 4.16
CA VAL A 49 -1.39 6.69 4.81
C VAL A 49 -0.11 7.46 4.54
N LEU A 50 0.63 7.77 5.60
CA LEU A 50 1.92 8.42 5.47
C LEU A 50 3.01 7.40 5.73
N LEU A 51 3.91 7.24 4.78
CA LEU A 51 5.03 6.31 4.86
C LEU A 51 6.29 7.14 5.12
N ASP A 52 6.85 7.01 6.31
CA ASP A 52 7.99 7.80 6.73
C ASP A 52 9.23 6.91 6.75
N GLY A 53 10.10 7.10 5.76
CA GLY A 53 11.33 6.36 5.63
C GLY A 53 12.57 7.14 6.02
N ARG A 54 12.41 8.22 6.77
CA ARG A 54 13.55 9.06 7.11
C ARG A 54 14.50 8.42 8.12
N GLN A 55 13.96 7.54 8.95
CA GLN A 55 14.79 6.81 9.93
C GLN A 55 14.26 5.39 10.03
N PRO A 56 15.12 4.37 9.92
CA PRO A 56 14.65 3.01 10.17
C PRO A 56 14.31 2.85 11.66
N PRO A 57 13.30 2.05 12.00
CA PRO A 57 12.45 1.30 11.06
C PRO A 57 11.41 2.20 10.40
N LEU A 58 10.82 1.66 9.34
CA LEU A 58 9.72 2.35 8.66
C LEU A 58 8.63 2.72 9.63
N GLU A 59 8.15 3.96 9.55
CA GLU A 59 6.98 4.37 10.31
C GLU A 59 5.82 4.59 9.37
N VAL A 60 4.65 4.14 9.80
CA VAL A 60 3.43 4.24 9.01
C VAL A 60 2.37 4.90 9.87
N PHE A 61 1.79 5.98 9.33
CA PHE A 61 0.75 6.72 10.05
C PHE A 61 -0.53 6.65 9.25
N PHE A 62 -1.62 6.31 9.91
CA PHE A 62 -2.92 6.14 9.27
C PHE A 62 -3.81 7.32 9.62
N GLY A 63 -4.53 7.82 8.61
CA GLY A 63 -5.41 8.95 8.78
C GLY A 63 -4.75 10.25 8.35
N ALA A 64 -5.55 11.32 8.32
CA ALA A 64 -5.06 12.62 7.91
C ALA A 64 -3.99 13.10 8.88
N ARG A 65 -2.86 13.53 8.34
CA ARG A 65 -1.73 13.95 9.15
C ARG A 65 -1.08 15.17 8.52
N PRO A 66 -0.91 16.24 9.29
CA PRO A 66 -0.29 17.45 8.73
C PRO A 66 1.19 17.21 8.44
N GLY A 67 1.74 18.08 7.58
CA GLY A 67 3.14 18.01 7.20
C GLY A 67 3.27 17.80 5.71
N LYS A 68 4.49 18.00 5.23
CA LYS A 68 4.79 17.83 3.81
C LYS A 68 5.30 16.43 3.54
N ALA A 69 4.92 15.91 2.39
CA ALA A 69 5.50 14.68 1.88
C ALA A 69 6.35 15.04 0.66
N ASP A 70 7.37 14.24 0.42
CA ASP A 70 8.21 14.42 -0.76
C ASP A 70 7.47 14.03 -2.01
N LEU A 71 6.53 13.10 -1.87
CA LEU A 71 5.70 12.65 -2.98
C LEU A 71 4.33 12.27 -2.42
N GLU A 72 3.27 12.69 -3.12
CA GLU A 72 1.91 12.26 -2.80
C GLU A 72 1.35 11.50 -3.99
N LEU A 73 0.74 10.37 -3.72
CA LEU A 73 0.07 9.57 -4.74
C LEU A 73 -1.39 9.43 -4.36
N THR A 74 -2.27 9.70 -5.32
CA THR A 74 -3.71 9.58 -5.13
C THR A 74 -4.25 8.52 -6.05
N MET A 75 -4.97 7.55 -5.50
CA MET A 75 -5.53 6.46 -6.27
C MET A 75 -6.74 5.88 -5.57
N ALA A 76 -7.58 5.17 -6.33
CA ALA A 76 -8.70 4.46 -5.72
C ALA A 76 -8.19 3.31 -4.86
N ALA A 77 -8.88 3.08 -3.75
CA ALA A 77 -8.52 1.97 -2.86
C ALA A 77 -8.61 0.62 -3.60
N ASP A 78 -9.60 0.49 -4.49
CA ASP A 78 -9.73 -0.74 -5.27
C ASP A 78 -8.55 -0.93 -6.22
N LEU A 79 -7.99 0.15 -6.73
CA LEU A 79 -6.79 0.05 -7.56
C LEU A 79 -5.61 -0.47 -6.75
N LEU A 80 -5.44 0.02 -5.54
CA LEU A 80 -4.38 -0.48 -4.67
C LEU A 80 -4.55 -1.98 -4.41
N HIS A 81 -5.78 -2.41 -4.21
CA HIS A 81 -6.08 -3.83 -4.08
C HIS A 81 -5.63 -4.60 -5.32
N GLU A 82 -5.97 -4.09 -6.52
CA GLU A 82 -5.58 -4.77 -7.76
C GLU A 82 -4.07 -4.83 -7.92
N VAL A 83 -3.38 -3.78 -7.55
CA VAL A 83 -1.91 -3.76 -7.62
C VAL A 83 -1.33 -4.81 -6.68
N TRP A 84 -1.82 -4.85 -5.45
CA TRP A 84 -1.28 -5.79 -4.45
C TRP A 84 -1.72 -7.23 -4.70
N CYS A 85 -2.79 -7.43 -5.48
CA CYS A 85 -3.17 -8.76 -5.93
C CYS A 85 -2.37 -9.24 -7.13
N GLY A 86 -1.53 -8.37 -7.67
CA GLY A 86 -0.73 -8.71 -8.84
C GLY A 86 -1.47 -8.61 -10.16
N ARG A 87 -2.69 -8.07 -10.18
CA ARG A 87 -3.49 -7.94 -11.39
C ARG A 87 -3.16 -6.68 -12.20
N ARG A 88 -2.60 -5.69 -11.56
CA ARG A 88 -2.19 -4.45 -12.18
C ARG A 88 -0.80 -4.10 -11.69
N LYS A 89 0.02 -3.57 -12.58
CA LYS A 89 1.32 -3.06 -12.17
C LYS A 89 1.18 -1.60 -11.82
N LEU A 90 1.84 -1.18 -10.74
CA LEU A 90 1.81 0.20 -10.29
C LEU A 90 2.22 1.15 -11.43
N LYS A 91 3.26 0.78 -12.15
CA LYS A 91 3.76 1.56 -13.27
C LYS A 91 2.69 1.75 -14.34
N ASP A 92 1.98 0.67 -14.70
CA ASP A 92 0.96 0.73 -15.75
C ASP A 92 -0.22 1.59 -15.31
N ALA A 93 -0.61 1.49 -14.05
CA ALA A 93 -1.69 2.31 -13.52
C ALA A 93 -1.29 3.79 -13.53
N PHE A 94 -0.03 4.07 -13.23
CA PHE A 94 0.46 5.44 -13.22
C PHE A 94 0.46 6.04 -14.63
N PHE A 95 1.01 5.34 -15.60
CA PHE A 95 1.05 5.83 -16.97
C PHE A 95 -0.33 5.86 -17.61
N GLY A 96 -1.26 5.04 -17.12
CA GLY A 96 -2.63 5.06 -17.59
C GLY A 96 -3.49 6.15 -16.99
N GLY A 97 -2.92 7.00 -16.15
CA GLY A 97 -3.64 8.12 -15.56
C GLY A 97 -4.51 7.76 -14.38
N GLN A 98 -4.41 6.55 -13.85
CA GLN A 98 -5.21 6.10 -12.73
C GLN A 98 -4.61 6.50 -11.39
N ILE A 99 -3.36 6.92 -11.39
CA ILE A 99 -2.67 7.41 -10.20
C ILE A 99 -2.26 8.84 -10.48
N GLN A 100 -2.66 9.74 -9.59
CA GLN A 100 -2.26 11.13 -9.67
C GLN A 100 -1.13 11.35 -8.68
N SER A 101 -0.19 12.22 -9.05
CA SER A 101 0.97 12.45 -8.21
C SER A 101 1.20 13.94 -8.02
N SER A 102 1.76 14.27 -6.87
CA SER A 102 2.18 15.63 -6.55
C SER A 102 3.55 15.53 -5.88
N GLY A 103 4.50 16.34 -6.33
CA GLY A 103 5.86 16.30 -5.86
C GLY A 103 6.78 15.70 -6.89
N ASN A 104 7.93 15.19 -6.43
CA ASN A 104 8.93 14.66 -7.34
C ASN A 104 8.58 13.21 -7.70
N ILE A 105 8.05 13.02 -8.91
CA ILE A 105 7.56 11.72 -9.33
C ILE A 105 8.67 10.67 -9.46
N PHE A 106 9.91 11.10 -9.68
CA PHE A 106 11.01 10.15 -9.77
C PHE A 106 11.21 9.40 -8.45
N LEU A 107 10.72 9.94 -7.34
CA LEU A 107 10.82 9.28 -6.05
C LEU A 107 9.95 8.04 -5.97
N ALA A 108 8.98 7.90 -6.88
CA ALA A 108 8.13 6.71 -6.90
C ALA A 108 8.94 5.43 -7.13
N MET A 109 10.11 5.54 -7.76
CA MET A 109 10.97 4.39 -7.95
C MET A 109 11.41 3.76 -6.63
N ASN A 110 11.48 4.58 -5.58
CA ASN A 110 11.86 4.07 -4.26
C ASN A 110 10.75 3.27 -3.60
N LEU A 111 9.55 3.30 -4.17
CA LEU A 111 8.43 2.48 -3.66
C LEU A 111 8.45 1.05 -4.18
N THR A 112 9.29 0.75 -5.17
CA THR A 112 9.25 -0.55 -5.83
C THR A 112 9.41 -1.69 -4.84
N ASP A 113 10.45 -1.64 -4.02
CA ASP A 113 10.70 -2.72 -3.08
C ASP A 113 9.66 -2.75 -1.97
N LEU A 114 9.25 -1.57 -1.50
CA LEU A 114 8.22 -1.49 -0.48
C LEU A 114 6.91 -2.09 -0.97
N PHE A 115 6.49 -1.76 -2.18
CA PHE A 115 5.26 -2.29 -2.74
C PHE A 115 5.37 -3.78 -3.07
N ARG A 116 6.57 -4.24 -3.43
CA ARG A 116 6.78 -5.68 -3.65
C ARG A 116 6.57 -6.46 -2.35
N GLU A 117 7.10 -5.93 -1.24
CA GLU A 117 6.87 -6.56 0.05
C GLU A 117 5.43 -6.48 0.48
N ALA A 118 4.76 -5.35 0.20
CA ALA A 118 3.35 -5.21 0.50
C ALA A 118 2.52 -6.19 -0.32
N GLU A 119 2.86 -6.38 -1.58
CA GLU A 119 2.18 -7.34 -2.44
C GLU A 119 2.34 -8.76 -1.89
N ARG A 120 3.54 -9.10 -1.45
CA ARG A 120 3.80 -10.40 -0.86
C ARG A 120 3.00 -10.61 0.41
N ALA A 121 2.98 -9.60 1.27
CA ALA A 121 2.22 -9.65 2.52
C ALA A 121 0.72 -9.78 2.24
N TYR A 122 0.23 -9.04 1.25
CA TYR A 122 -1.17 -9.07 0.90
C TYR A 122 -1.58 -10.43 0.37
N ALA A 123 -0.72 -11.06 -0.43
CA ALA A 123 -0.99 -12.39 -0.95
C ALA A 123 -1.09 -13.41 0.17
N LEU A 124 -0.22 -13.31 1.17
CA LEU A 124 -0.29 -14.20 2.33
C LEU A 124 -1.58 -14.01 3.10
N MET A 125 -2.02 -12.78 3.27
CA MET A 125 -3.27 -12.47 3.97
C MET A 125 -4.46 -13.00 3.19
N GLN A 126 -4.43 -12.88 1.86
CA GLN A 126 -5.50 -13.41 1.02
C GLN A 126 -5.60 -14.94 1.17
N ARG A 127 -4.47 -15.62 1.21
CA ARG A 127 -4.48 -17.07 1.37
C ARG A 127 -5.06 -17.50 2.70
N SER A 128 -4.81 -16.73 3.74
CA SER A 128 -5.34 -17.07 5.07
C SER A 128 -6.79 -16.62 5.23
N GLY A 129 -7.32 -15.87 4.24
CA GLY A 129 -8.67 -15.36 4.32
C GLY A 129 -8.84 -14.17 5.22
N SER A 130 -7.76 -13.61 5.74
CA SER A 130 -7.85 -12.56 6.73
C SER A 130 -7.91 -11.17 6.13
N ALA A 131 -7.62 -11.01 4.84
CA ALA A 131 -7.59 -9.72 4.20
C ALA A 131 -8.92 -9.33 3.58
N SER A 132 -9.72 -10.31 3.15
CA SER A 132 -10.97 -10.04 2.47
C SER A 132 -12.07 -10.90 3.06
N PRO A 133 -13.23 -10.31 3.36
CA PRO A 133 -14.30 -11.08 3.98
C PRO A 133 -14.81 -12.25 3.14
N GLY A 134 -14.75 -12.14 1.83
CA GLY A 134 -15.29 -13.17 0.98
C GLY A 134 -14.28 -14.15 0.45
N ALA A 135 -13.04 -14.04 0.86
CA ALA A 135 -11.97 -14.78 0.21
C ALA A 135 -11.74 -16.17 0.76
N GLN A 136 -12.14 -16.42 1.98
CA GLN A 136 -11.74 -17.65 2.64
C GLN A 136 -12.20 -18.90 1.92
N SER A 137 -13.40 -18.89 1.36
CA SER A 137 -13.91 -20.09 0.71
C SER A 137 -13.15 -20.41 -0.57
N GLU A 138 -12.79 -19.41 -1.33
CA GLU A 138 -12.03 -19.62 -2.55
C GLU A 138 -10.62 -20.08 -2.26
N GLU A 139 -9.98 -19.43 -1.31
CA GLU A 139 -8.62 -19.81 -0.97
C GLU A 139 -8.57 -21.22 -0.45
N ASP A 140 -9.52 -21.58 0.39
CA ASP A 140 -9.54 -22.92 0.93
C ASP A 140 -9.67 -23.95 -0.17
N SER A 141 -10.49 -23.67 -1.16
CA SER A 141 -10.68 -24.61 -2.25
C SER A 141 -9.50 -24.66 -3.19
N ALA A 142 -8.69 -23.61 -3.22
CA ALA A 142 -7.54 -23.57 -4.11
C ALA A 142 -6.42 -24.50 -3.66
N PHE A 143 -6.47 -24.94 -2.43
CA PHE A 143 -5.46 -25.85 -1.93
C PHE A 143 -5.94 -27.28 -1.97
#